data_4973fe99f61b3c4ae47b89eddcc37039
#
_entry.id   4973fe99f61b3c4ae47b89eddcc37039
#
_cell.length_a   1.000
_cell.length_b   1.000
_cell.length_c   1.000
_cell.angle_alpha   90.00
_cell.angle_beta   90.00
_cell.angle_gamma   90.00
#
_symmetry.space_group_name_H-M   'P 1'
#
loop_
_entity.id
_entity.type
_entity.pdbx_description
1 polymer ?
#
loop_
_entity_poly.entity_id
_entity_poly.type
_entity_poly.pdbx_seq_one_letter_code
_entity_poly.pdbx_strand_id
1 'polypeptide(L)'
;RGELGEAALQPVTRWMSTISQVQFVKAGEGVGYGMHGVSAGDREVAVIAAGYADGLWRADGQANSGVWIKGVEAPFVGNICMDMAMVDVTGLGCVAGDEVELFGEHLRVETVAERRGTIPYEVLTSVSQRVARVYLEE
;
A
#
# COMPACT_ATOMS: atom_id res chain seq x y z
N ARG A 1 -5.14 33.73 -5.72
CA ARG A 1 -6.04 32.73 -5.52
C ARG A 1 -5.98 32.26 -4.11
N GLY A 2 -6.97 32.29 -3.59
CA GLY A 2 -7.04 31.99 -2.22
C GLY A 2 -6.62 30.59 -2.03
N GLU A 3 -6.36 30.30 -0.89
CA GLU A 3 -5.97 29.00 -0.57
C GLU A 3 -7.03 28.02 -0.90
N LEU A 4 -8.28 28.42 -0.85
CA LEU A 4 -9.34 27.58 -1.24
C LEU A 4 -9.25 27.21 -2.69
N GLY A 5 -9.03 28.23 -3.52
CA GLY A 5 -8.91 28.00 -4.92
C GLY A 5 -7.75 27.14 -5.25
N GLU A 6 -6.66 27.32 -4.53
CA GLU A 6 -5.50 26.52 -4.76
C GLU A 6 -5.73 25.08 -4.38
N ALA A 7 -6.36 24.86 -3.25
CA ALA A 7 -6.63 23.52 -2.83
C ALA A 7 -7.53 22.81 -3.82
N ALA A 8 -8.51 23.51 -4.35
CA ALA A 8 -9.42 22.92 -5.30
C ALA A 8 -8.75 22.63 -6.63
N LEU A 9 -7.70 23.36 -6.95
CA LEU A 9 -7.02 23.19 -8.22
C LEU A 9 -5.85 22.22 -8.18
N GLN A 10 -5.43 21.86 -7.00
CA GLN A 10 -4.30 20.93 -6.90
C GLN A 10 -4.73 19.54 -7.29
N PRO A 11 -3.94 18.87 -8.11
CA PRO A 11 -4.29 17.51 -8.47
C PRO A 11 -4.15 16.58 -7.26
N VAL A 12 -5.01 15.61 -7.23
CA VAL A 12 -4.92 14.57 -6.20
C VAL A 12 -3.99 13.49 -6.73
N THR A 13 -2.86 13.32 -6.07
CA THR A 13 -1.91 12.30 -6.46
C THR A 13 -2.29 11.00 -5.78
N ARG A 14 -2.43 9.96 -6.57
CA ARG A 14 -2.77 8.64 -6.06
C ARG A 14 -1.81 7.62 -6.63
N TRP A 15 -1.45 6.67 -5.80
CA TRP A 15 -0.71 5.50 -6.25
C TRP A 15 -1.56 4.29 -5.97
N MET A 16 -2.05 3.66 -7.02
CA MET A 16 -2.97 2.53 -6.94
C MET A 16 -2.28 1.29 -7.47
N SER A 17 -2.69 0.15 -6.96
CA SER A 17 -2.26 -1.13 -7.48
C SER A 17 -3.43 -2.09 -7.40
N THR A 18 -3.21 -3.35 -7.68
CA THR A 18 -4.26 -4.35 -7.66
C THR A 18 -3.79 -5.59 -6.92
N ILE A 19 -4.75 -6.35 -6.44
CA ILE A 19 -4.48 -7.66 -5.84
C ILE A 19 -4.27 -8.65 -6.97
N SER A 20 -3.15 -9.37 -6.91
CA SER A 20 -2.88 -10.43 -7.88
C SER A 20 -3.46 -11.76 -7.44
N GLN A 21 -3.48 -12.01 -6.14
CA GLN A 21 -4.12 -13.22 -5.60
C GLN A 21 -4.36 -13.05 -4.11
N VAL A 22 -5.27 -13.87 -3.58
CA VAL A 22 -5.53 -13.92 -2.16
C VAL A 22 -5.21 -15.33 -1.70
N GLN A 23 -4.45 -15.45 -0.64
CA GLN A 23 -4.01 -16.71 -0.08
C GLN A 23 -4.63 -16.89 1.31
N PHE A 24 -4.97 -18.13 1.61
CA PHE A 24 -5.47 -18.47 2.93
C PHE A 24 -4.29 -19.02 3.73
N VAL A 25 -3.98 -18.39 4.85
CA VAL A 25 -2.83 -18.77 5.69
C VAL A 25 -3.38 -19.26 7.02
N LYS A 26 -3.08 -20.51 7.32
CA LYS A 26 -3.58 -21.11 8.57
C LYS A 26 -2.74 -20.66 9.74
N ALA A 27 -3.34 -20.76 10.92
CA ALA A 27 -2.66 -20.43 12.17
C ALA A 27 -1.35 -21.16 12.26
N GLY A 28 -0.32 -20.44 12.62
CA GLY A 28 1.03 -21.01 12.78
C GLY A 28 1.87 -21.02 11.52
N GLU A 29 1.30 -20.69 10.36
CA GLU A 29 2.07 -20.59 9.13
C GLU A 29 2.67 -19.22 8.98
N GLY A 30 3.86 -19.15 8.38
CA GLY A 30 4.51 -17.88 8.13
C GLY A 30 4.00 -17.24 6.85
N VAL A 31 4.21 -15.94 6.75
CA VAL A 31 3.83 -15.15 5.59
C VAL A 31 5.08 -14.47 5.05
N GLY A 32 5.39 -14.71 3.78
CA GLY A 32 6.53 -14.09 3.15
C GLY A 32 7.86 -14.66 3.63
N TYR A 33 8.93 -13.95 3.33
CA TYR A 33 10.26 -14.38 3.70
C TYR A 33 10.55 -14.06 5.16
N GLY A 34 11.44 -14.83 5.76
CA GLY A 34 11.95 -14.53 7.07
C GLY A 34 10.98 -14.82 8.18
N MET A 35 9.87 -15.45 7.88
CA MET A 35 8.87 -15.84 8.85
C MET A 35 8.28 -14.67 9.62
N HIS A 36 8.46 -13.47 9.14
CA HIS A 36 7.75 -12.32 9.69
C HIS A 36 6.26 -12.52 9.46
N GLY A 37 5.47 -12.12 10.44
CA GLY A 37 4.04 -12.24 10.26
C GLY A 37 3.54 -13.66 10.41
N VAL A 38 4.20 -14.47 11.23
CA VAL A 38 3.67 -15.79 11.58
C VAL A 38 2.29 -15.58 12.19
N SER A 39 1.30 -16.29 11.66
CA SER A 39 -0.08 -16.06 12.02
C SER A 39 -0.44 -16.76 13.31
N ALA A 40 -1.05 -16.02 14.23
CA ALA A 40 -1.58 -16.61 15.45
C ALA A 40 -2.95 -17.21 15.22
N GLY A 41 -3.64 -16.82 14.13
CA GLY A 41 -4.92 -17.37 13.72
C GLY A 41 -4.98 -17.44 12.21
N ASP A 42 -6.04 -18.00 11.69
CA ASP A 42 -6.22 -18.09 10.25
C ASP A 42 -6.36 -16.69 9.65
N ARG A 43 -5.76 -16.47 8.50
CA ARG A 43 -5.77 -15.17 7.82
C ARG A 43 -5.97 -15.32 6.34
N GLU A 44 -6.53 -14.27 5.76
CA GLU A 44 -6.53 -14.09 4.33
C GLU A 44 -5.48 -13.03 4.00
N VAL A 45 -4.57 -13.37 3.10
CA VAL A 45 -3.44 -12.50 2.76
C VAL A 45 -3.52 -12.20 1.28
N ALA A 46 -3.57 -10.93 0.95
CA ALA A 46 -3.58 -10.50 -0.45
C ALA A 46 -2.17 -10.16 -0.88
N VAL A 47 -1.81 -10.61 -2.08
CA VAL A 47 -0.55 -10.24 -2.72
C VAL A 47 -0.86 -9.09 -3.65
N ILE A 48 -0.18 -7.96 -3.45
CA ILE A 48 -0.40 -6.78 -4.29
C ILE A 48 0.79 -6.60 -5.23
N ALA A 49 0.48 -6.05 -6.41
CA ALA A 49 1.45 -5.90 -7.50
C ALA A 49 2.23 -4.60 -7.33
N ALA A 50 2.92 -4.44 -6.21
CA ALA A 50 3.78 -3.30 -5.94
C ALA A 50 4.78 -3.71 -4.87
N GLY A 51 6.02 -3.34 -5.08
CA GLY A 51 7.08 -3.68 -4.14
C GLY A 51 8.08 -2.55 -4.04
N TYR A 52 9.27 -2.84 -3.47
CA TYR A 52 10.21 -1.76 -3.21
C TYR A 52 10.84 -1.23 -4.50
N ALA A 53 10.81 -1.99 -5.60
CA ALA A 53 11.29 -1.47 -6.87
C ALA A 53 10.33 -0.44 -7.46
N ASP A 54 9.12 -0.36 -6.94
CA ASP A 54 8.12 0.58 -7.43
C ASP A 54 8.03 1.84 -6.58
N GLY A 55 8.45 1.78 -5.34
CA GLY A 55 8.38 2.94 -4.46
C GLY A 55 7.97 2.64 -3.04
N LEU A 56 7.63 1.40 -2.74
CA LEU A 56 7.46 1.02 -1.35
C LEU A 56 8.85 0.93 -0.71
N TRP A 57 8.91 1.24 0.56
CA TRP A 57 10.16 1.10 1.30
C TRP A 57 10.10 -0.20 2.07
N ARG A 58 11.24 -0.86 2.16
CA ARG A 58 11.27 -2.10 2.93
C ARG A 58 10.84 -1.87 4.36
N ALA A 59 11.13 -0.70 4.89
CA ALA A 59 10.72 -0.35 6.24
C ALA A 59 9.21 -0.28 6.40
N ASP A 60 8.45 -0.10 5.32
CA ASP A 60 6.99 -0.07 5.41
C ASP A 60 6.46 -1.38 5.97
N GLY A 61 7.13 -2.48 5.72
CA GLY A 61 6.67 -3.77 6.22
C GLY A 61 6.85 -3.93 7.72
N GLN A 62 7.64 -3.08 8.34
CA GLN A 62 7.90 -3.15 9.78
C GLN A 62 7.34 -1.93 10.52
N ALA A 63 6.97 -0.90 9.80
CA ALA A 63 6.29 0.24 10.39
C ALA A 63 4.82 -0.08 10.36
N ASN A 64 4.06 0.37 11.26
CA ASN A 64 2.64 0.09 11.34
C ASN A 64 1.90 0.68 10.14
N SER A 65 2.17 0.16 8.96
CA SER A 65 1.73 0.68 7.68
C SER A 65 0.94 -0.36 6.90
N GLY A 66 0.21 0.11 5.89
CA GLY A 66 -0.59 -0.79 5.06
C GLY A 66 -1.06 -0.10 3.81
N VAL A 67 -2.12 -0.63 3.23
CA VAL A 67 -2.76 -0.07 2.05
C VAL A 67 -4.24 0.14 2.36
N TRP A 68 -4.86 1.05 1.62
CA TRP A 68 -6.29 1.32 1.80
C TRP A 68 -7.07 0.45 0.83
N ILE A 69 -8.00 -0.33 1.36
CA ILE A 69 -8.85 -1.18 0.54
C ILE A 69 -10.18 -1.40 1.25
N LYS A 70 -11.26 -1.33 0.50
CA LYS A 70 -12.61 -1.61 1.00
C LYS A 70 -12.92 -0.87 2.29
N GLY A 71 -12.51 0.39 2.35
CA GLY A 71 -12.88 1.27 3.45
C GLY A 71 -12.02 1.16 4.68
N VAL A 72 -10.95 0.40 4.65
CA VAL A 72 -10.06 0.26 5.81
C VAL A 72 -8.62 0.22 5.36
N GLU A 73 -7.72 0.40 6.31
CA GLU A 73 -6.30 0.21 6.05
C GLU A 73 -5.93 -1.23 6.40
N ALA A 74 -5.48 -1.99 5.40
CA ALA A 74 -5.04 -3.37 5.58
C ALA A 74 -3.52 -3.35 5.80
N PRO A 75 -3.04 -3.92 6.91
CA PRO A 75 -1.62 -3.81 7.24
C PRO A 75 -0.76 -4.72 6.38
N PHE A 76 0.46 -4.28 6.12
CA PHE A 76 1.44 -5.14 5.48
C PHE A 76 1.78 -6.29 6.42
N VAL A 77 2.03 -7.46 5.83
CA VAL A 77 2.50 -8.63 6.58
C VAL A 77 3.71 -9.19 5.85
N GLY A 78 4.69 -9.65 6.64
CA GLY A 78 5.91 -10.17 6.07
C GLY A 78 6.78 -9.06 5.51
N ASN A 79 7.80 -9.46 4.76
CA ASN A 79 8.73 -8.50 4.15
C ASN A 79 8.18 -7.98 2.84
N ILE A 80 8.49 -6.71 2.55
CA ILE A 80 8.18 -6.14 1.25
C ILE A 80 9.23 -6.67 0.26
N CYS A 81 8.76 -7.25 -0.83
CA CYS A 81 9.63 -7.81 -1.85
C CYS A 81 9.85 -6.80 -2.96
N MET A 82 10.69 -7.15 -3.94
CA MET A 82 11.02 -6.23 -5.02
C MET A 82 9.78 -5.82 -5.82
N ASP A 83 8.96 -6.79 -6.19
CA ASP A 83 7.84 -6.57 -7.10
C ASP A 83 6.48 -6.78 -6.46
N MET A 84 6.43 -7.16 -5.20
CA MET A 84 5.16 -7.46 -4.57
C MET A 84 5.24 -7.21 -3.07
N ALA A 85 4.08 -7.07 -2.46
CA ALA A 85 3.95 -6.98 -1.01
C ALA A 85 2.68 -7.71 -0.62
N MET A 86 2.58 -8.07 0.64
CA MET A 86 1.42 -8.80 1.14
C MET A 86 0.75 -8.00 2.24
N VAL A 87 -0.58 -8.05 2.26
CA VAL A 87 -1.37 -7.34 3.25
C VAL A 87 -2.42 -8.29 3.81
N ASP A 88 -2.78 -8.05 5.06
CA ASP A 88 -3.79 -8.84 5.75
C ASP A 88 -5.17 -8.29 5.41
N VAL A 89 -5.95 -9.08 4.69
CA VAL A 89 -7.29 -8.67 4.27
C VAL A 89 -8.35 -9.59 4.87
N THR A 90 -8.05 -10.19 6.01
CA THR A 90 -8.96 -11.12 6.66
C THR A 90 -10.33 -10.48 6.86
N GLY A 91 -11.35 -11.15 6.40
CA GLY A 91 -12.72 -10.69 6.59
C GLY A 91 -13.19 -9.62 5.63
N LEU A 92 -12.37 -9.18 4.70
CA LEU A 92 -12.75 -8.10 3.80
C LEU A 92 -13.39 -8.58 2.50
N GLY A 93 -13.31 -9.86 2.20
CA GLY A 93 -13.90 -10.39 0.98
C GLY A 93 -13.16 -9.98 -0.28
N CYS A 94 -11.86 -9.78 -0.16
CA CYS A 94 -11.05 -9.35 -1.31
C CYS A 94 -10.83 -10.48 -2.29
N VAL A 95 -10.73 -10.12 -3.56
CA VAL A 95 -10.44 -11.07 -4.63
C VAL A 95 -9.40 -10.47 -5.57
N ALA A 96 -8.82 -11.32 -6.40
CA ALA A 96 -7.87 -10.86 -7.41
C ALA A 96 -8.54 -9.82 -8.29
N GLY A 97 -7.81 -8.77 -8.63
CA GLY A 97 -8.34 -7.67 -9.42
C GLY A 97 -8.84 -6.49 -8.61
N ASP A 98 -9.07 -6.67 -7.31
CA ASP A 98 -9.49 -5.54 -6.47
C ASP A 98 -8.38 -4.51 -6.42
N GLU A 99 -8.79 -3.23 -6.42
CA GLU A 99 -7.85 -2.13 -6.36
C GLU A 99 -7.46 -1.83 -4.93
N VAL A 100 -6.21 -1.43 -4.74
CA VAL A 100 -5.70 -0.97 -3.46
C VAL A 100 -5.05 0.38 -3.64
N GLU A 101 -5.12 1.19 -2.61
CA GLU A 101 -4.50 2.51 -2.63
C GLU A 101 -3.25 2.47 -1.76
N LEU A 102 -2.11 2.74 -2.37
CA LEU A 102 -0.84 2.81 -1.64
C LEU A 102 -0.73 4.15 -0.94
N PHE A 103 -1.15 5.21 -1.59
CA PHE A 103 -1.47 6.49 -0.98
C PHE A 103 -2.39 7.22 -1.94
N GLY A 104 -3.13 8.19 -1.41
CA GLY A 104 -4.05 8.94 -2.22
C GLY A 104 -5.06 9.68 -1.38
N GLU A 105 -6.30 9.49 -1.76
CA GLU A 105 -7.38 10.24 -1.14
C GLU A 105 -7.63 9.80 0.30
N HIS A 106 -7.51 8.52 0.57
CA HIS A 106 -7.83 7.97 1.88
C HIS A 106 -6.60 7.77 2.73
N LEU A 107 -5.57 7.14 2.18
CA LEU A 107 -4.30 6.98 2.87
C LEU A 107 -3.40 8.10 2.36
N ARG A 108 -3.37 9.19 3.09
CA ARG A 108 -2.75 10.39 2.59
C ARG A 108 -1.25 10.27 2.57
N VAL A 109 -0.63 10.93 1.59
CA VAL A 109 0.82 10.89 1.43
C VAL A 109 1.51 11.45 2.66
N GLU A 110 0.88 12.40 3.35
CA GLU A 110 1.44 12.96 4.58
C GLU A 110 1.56 11.89 5.66
N THR A 111 0.57 11.02 5.76
CA THR A 111 0.59 9.94 6.72
C THR A 111 1.71 8.95 6.40
N VAL A 112 1.85 8.61 5.12
CA VAL A 112 2.91 7.70 4.69
C VAL A 112 4.27 8.30 5.00
N ALA A 113 4.44 9.60 4.70
CA ALA A 113 5.70 10.29 4.97
C ALA A 113 6.03 10.27 6.46
N GLU A 114 5.04 10.54 7.29
CA GLU A 114 5.27 10.56 8.72
C GLU A 114 5.72 9.20 9.23
N ARG A 115 5.07 8.15 8.76
CA ARG A 115 5.41 6.78 9.17
C ARG A 115 6.79 6.38 8.71
N ARG A 116 7.25 6.91 7.56
CA ARG A 116 8.59 6.64 7.06
C ARG A 116 9.65 7.55 7.68
N GLY A 117 9.23 8.58 8.41
CA GLY A 117 10.16 9.53 8.99
C GLY A 117 10.70 10.51 7.96
N THR A 118 9.89 10.89 7.00
CA THR A 118 10.32 11.79 5.93
C THR A 118 9.22 12.78 5.60
N ILE A 119 9.39 13.51 4.49
CA ILE A 119 8.43 14.51 4.06
C ILE A 119 7.67 14.00 2.84
N PRO A 120 6.47 14.55 2.58
CA PRO A 120 5.66 14.06 1.45
C PRO A 120 6.36 14.14 0.11
N TYR A 121 7.18 15.17 -0.11
CA TYR A 121 7.86 15.30 -1.38
C TYR A 121 8.76 14.10 -1.66
N GLU A 122 9.45 13.62 -0.64
CA GLU A 122 10.32 12.47 -0.82
C GLU A 122 9.52 11.20 -1.11
N VAL A 123 8.35 11.06 -0.49
CA VAL A 123 7.48 9.92 -0.79
C VAL A 123 7.08 9.95 -2.25
N LEU A 124 6.68 11.12 -2.74
CA LEU A 124 6.23 11.25 -4.12
C LEU A 124 7.36 10.97 -5.11
N THR A 125 8.55 11.49 -4.83
CA THR A 125 9.67 11.29 -5.74
C THR A 125 10.25 9.90 -5.66
N SER A 126 9.92 9.14 -4.62
CA SER A 126 10.39 7.77 -4.48
C SER A 126 9.65 6.81 -5.40
N VAL A 127 8.50 7.19 -5.91
CA VAL A 127 7.75 6.31 -6.80
C VAL A 127 8.52 6.20 -8.12
N SER A 128 8.86 4.97 -8.48
CA SER A 128 9.74 4.67 -9.59
C SER A 128 9.09 5.00 -10.93
N GLN A 129 9.91 5.27 -11.93
CA GLN A 129 9.41 5.52 -13.28
C GLN A 129 8.78 4.28 -13.91
N ARG A 130 9.02 3.11 -13.37
CA ARG A 130 8.36 1.90 -13.88
C ARG A 130 6.88 1.88 -13.53
N VAL A 131 6.45 2.72 -12.59
CA VAL A 131 5.03 2.84 -12.28
C VAL A 131 4.39 3.74 -13.33
N ALA A 132 3.34 3.22 -13.97
CA ALA A 132 2.65 3.98 -15.01
C ALA A 132 2.01 5.21 -14.40
N ARG A 133 2.09 6.33 -15.12
CA ARG A 133 1.48 7.56 -14.68
C ARG A 133 0.35 7.94 -15.60
N VAL A 134 -0.79 8.24 -15.00
CA VAL A 134 -1.95 8.67 -15.75
C VAL A 134 -2.32 10.05 -15.26
N TYR A 135 -2.40 10.99 -16.17
CA TYR A 135 -2.75 12.37 -15.84
C TYR A 135 -4.20 12.59 -16.25
N LEU A 136 -5.01 12.97 -15.27
CA LEU A 136 -6.41 13.21 -15.51
C LEU A 136 -6.65 14.71 -15.55
N GLU A 137 -7.47 15.14 -16.52
CA GLU A 137 -7.85 16.53 -16.62
C GLU A 137 -9.22 16.72 -16.01
N GLU A 138 -9.37 17.87 -15.39
CA GLU A 138 -10.65 18.27 -14.85
C GLU A 138 -11.27 19.37 -15.68
#